data_d95e9babed68630938e4e8f3ad270f94
#
_entry.id   d95e9babed68630938e4e8f3ad270f94
#
_cell.length_a   1.000
_cell.length_b   1.000
_cell.length_c   1.000
_cell.angle_alpha   90.00
_cell.angle_beta   90.00
_cell.angle_gamma   90.00
#
_symmetry.space_group_name_H-M   'P 1'
#
loop_
_entity.id
_entity.type
_entity.pdbx_description
1 polymer ?
#
loop_
_entity_poly.entity_id
_entity_poly.type
_entity_poly.pdbx_seq_one_letter_code
_entity_poly.pdbx_strand_id
1 'polypeptide(L)'
;MKKVTNNILKGMASRFSATVMLLAVGCIAAFAQGNNKLYIEDFDIAPGETKTLDIILENEDRVSSLQFDITFPTGLSYVETSLERVTSRITRTSHSIVDAKQKESVYRMGILSTSSEMANSAVKFNEGALLRIKVKADIDYKGSSIKITDIIGSNGTVSPSVRLNMDACKVNAGVHVGDLKNEQTDVVVRPLEFATVDFALDNIIDIVGLQAVVTLPEGINLAEDKYGEYITYSNRLSGNVVASISLLPGETNKYQLLISSLTSDKFEGSEGTLFGLNIMANRSFKSGDIKVSDIKVSSVYGVSYDLSNELSVSVASVDDATGDGVWTSADITAVANAVLLGTQESVYDANNDGKVSSADITVAASKVLGN
;
A
#
# COMPACT_ATOMS: atom_id res chain seq x y z
N MET A 1 9.40 11.74 47.21
CA MET A 1 9.80 12.25 45.89
C MET A 1 8.71 12.22 44.81
N LYS A 2 7.84 11.19 44.69
CA LYS A 2 6.76 11.13 43.70
C LYS A 2 5.66 12.23 43.81
N LYS A 3 5.38 12.78 44.99
CA LYS A 3 4.37 13.84 45.18
C LYS A 3 4.79 15.24 44.74
N VAL A 4 6.08 15.53 44.71
CA VAL A 4 6.60 16.86 44.34
C VAL A 4 6.64 17.03 42.83
N THR A 5 6.96 15.96 42.11
CA THR A 5 7.01 15.96 40.63
C THR A 5 5.63 16.16 39.98
N ASN A 6 4.58 15.58 40.58
CA ASN A 6 3.19 15.75 40.04
C ASN A 6 2.64 17.18 40.23
N ASN A 7 3.09 17.89 41.28
CA ASN A 7 2.65 19.28 41.49
C ASN A 7 3.36 20.27 40.59
N ILE A 8 4.60 19.98 40.19
CA ILE A 8 5.35 20.83 39.24
C ILE A 8 4.73 20.68 37.81
N LEU A 9 4.41 19.46 37.41
CA LEU A 9 3.76 19.20 36.11
C LEU A 9 2.33 19.80 36.03
N LYS A 10 1.52 19.70 37.08
CA LYS A 10 0.22 20.37 37.15
C LYS A 10 0.33 21.91 37.18
N GLY A 11 1.34 22.46 37.80
CA GLY A 11 1.60 23.89 37.82
C GLY A 11 2.07 24.43 36.45
N MET A 12 2.82 23.65 35.70
CA MET A 12 3.24 24.01 34.34
C MET A 12 2.08 23.90 33.32
N ALA A 13 1.25 22.87 33.41
CA ALA A 13 0.05 22.72 32.57
C ALA A 13 -0.97 23.85 32.82
N SER A 14 -1.16 24.26 34.08
CA SER A 14 -2.08 25.35 34.41
C SER A 14 -1.53 26.74 34.01
N ARG A 15 -0.20 26.93 34.08
CA ARG A 15 0.44 28.17 33.60
C ARG A 15 0.46 28.27 32.10
N PHE A 16 0.54 27.14 31.40
CA PHE A 16 0.44 27.09 29.94
C PHE A 16 -0.97 27.49 29.45
N SER A 17 -2.01 26.99 30.11
CA SER A 17 -3.39 27.41 29.83
C SER A 17 -3.62 28.91 30.08
N ALA A 18 -3.01 29.47 31.12
CA ALA A 18 -3.13 30.90 31.47
C ALA A 18 -2.31 31.80 30.53
N THR A 19 -1.09 31.40 30.14
CA THR A 19 -0.23 32.20 29.28
C THR A 19 -0.71 32.21 27.83
N VAL A 20 -1.33 31.12 27.36
CA VAL A 20 -1.92 31.05 26.01
C VAL A 20 -3.26 31.84 25.96
N MET A 21 -4.00 31.94 27.07
CA MET A 21 -5.18 32.82 27.16
C MET A 21 -4.83 34.32 27.10
N LEU A 22 -3.63 34.73 27.51
CA LEU A 22 -3.21 36.14 27.46
C LEU A 22 -2.80 36.60 26.06
N LEU A 23 -2.57 35.68 25.12
CA LEU A 23 -2.34 35.99 23.70
C LEU A 23 -3.63 36.36 22.93
N ALA A 24 -4.79 36.26 23.58
CA ALA A 24 -6.10 36.46 22.94
C ALA A 24 -6.58 37.93 22.94
N VAL A 25 -5.85 38.88 23.54
CA VAL A 25 -6.28 40.28 23.63
C VAL A 25 -5.15 41.20 23.21
N GLY A 26 -4.97 41.41 21.93
CA GLY A 26 -4.02 42.39 21.38
C GLY A 26 -4.32 42.73 19.94
N CYS A 27 -4.66 43.98 19.72
CA CYS A 27 -4.90 44.72 18.50
C CYS A 27 -4.53 44.08 17.15
N ILE A 28 -5.53 44.01 16.27
CA ILE A 28 -5.38 43.61 14.87
C ILE A 28 -4.69 44.77 14.14
N ALA A 29 -3.38 44.68 13.96
CA ALA A 29 -2.71 45.35 12.88
C ALA A 29 -2.76 44.43 11.66
N ALA A 30 -3.53 44.77 10.64
CA ALA A 30 -3.60 44.03 9.38
C ALA A 30 -2.30 44.22 8.61
N PHE A 31 -1.27 43.49 8.94
CA PHE A 31 -0.15 43.24 8.04
C PHE A 31 -0.52 42.03 7.16
N ALA A 32 -0.15 42.07 5.90
CA ALA A 32 -0.27 40.92 5.03
C ALA A 32 0.48 39.77 5.70
N GLN A 33 -0.27 38.72 6.08
CA GLN A 33 0.30 37.51 6.65
C GLN A 33 0.90 36.69 5.50
N GLY A 34 2.13 36.24 5.66
CA GLY A 34 2.76 35.30 4.72
C GLY A 34 2.03 33.96 4.68
N ASN A 35 2.35 33.17 3.68
CA ASN A 35 1.80 31.84 3.52
C ASN A 35 2.50 30.86 4.48
N ASN A 36 1.84 30.51 5.58
CA ASN A 36 2.36 29.61 6.59
C ASN A 36 1.50 28.34 6.64
N LYS A 37 2.15 27.16 6.66
CA LYS A 37 1.46 25.86 6.72
C LYS A 37 2.07 25.00 7.81
N LEU A 38 1.21 24.32 8.56
CA LEU A 38 1.58 23.23 9.46
C LEU A 38 0.84 21.99 9.04
N TYR A 39 1.58 20.92 8.76
CA TYR A 39 0.99 19.66 8.26
C TYR A 39 1.80 18.44 8.66
N ILE A 40 1.22 17.29 8.45
CA ILE A 40 1.84 15.97 8.41
C ILE A 40 1.56 15.43 7.00
N GLU A 41 2.51 14.76 6.39
CA GLU A 41 2.30 14.10 5.10
C GLU A 41 1.31 12.93 5.25
N ASP A 42 0.58 12.60 4.19
CA ASP A 42 -0.23 11.40 4.13
C ASP A 42 0.65 10.17 4.32
N PHE A 43 0.16 9.17 5.00
CA PHE A 43 0.94 7.97 5.30
C PHE A 43 0.06 6.74 5.42
N ASP A 44 0.68 5.58 5.22
CA ASP A 44 0.10 4.28 5.54
C ASP A 44 0.74 3.70 6.79
N ILE A 45 -0.05 2.93 7.55
CA ILE A 45 0.39 2.25 8.76
C ILE A 45 -0.23 0.85 8.81
N ALA A 46 0.57 -0.15 9.22
CA ALA A 46 0.04 -1.49 9.41
C ALA A 46 -0.75 -1.60 10.74
N PRO A 47 -1.79 -2.44 10.79
CA PRO A 47 -2.47 -2.76 12.05
C PRO A 47 -1.47 -3.22 13.13
N GLY A 48 -1.55 -2.63 14.32
CA GLY A 48 -0.64 -2.90 15.44
C GLY A 48 0.71 -2.18 15.36
N GLU A 49 1.05 -1.56 14.25
CA GLU A 49 2.32 -0.82 14.06
C GLU A 49 2.37 0.46 14.88
N THR A 50 3.59 0.84 15.26
CA THR A 50 3.91 2.18 15.79
C THR A 50 4.79 2.90 14.78
N LYS A 51 4.31 4.03 14.25
CA LYS A 51 5.00 4.84 13.24
C LYS A 51 5.38 6.21 13.77
N THR A 52 6.55 6.70 13.38
CA THR A 52 6.99 8.07 13.65
C THR A 52 6.54 8.99 12.53
N LEU A 53 5.91 10.12 12.88
CA LEU A 53 5.43 11.13 11.97
C LEU A 53 6.16 12.45 12.22
N ASP A 54 6.55 13.12 11.14
CA ASP A 54 7.09 14.46 11.17
C ASP A 54 5.95 15.48 11.09
N ILE A 55 5.93 16.44 12.01
CA ILE A 55 5.09 17.63 11.95
C ILE A 55 5.90 18.71 11.26
N ILE A 56 5.49 19.07 10.06
CA ILE A 56 6.23 19.94 9.15
C ILE A 56 5.68 21.35 9.23
N LEU A 57 6.57 22.33 9.34
CA LEU A 57 6.24 23.76 9.25
C LEU A 57 6.92 24.37 8.06
N GLU A 58 6.13 24.91 7.13
CA GLU A 58 6.53 25.87 6.10
C GLU A 58 6.10 27.25 6.53
N ASN A 59 7.01 28.21 6.60
CA ASN A 59 6.69 29.55 7.08
C ASN A 59 7.41 30.63 6.28
N GLU A 60 6.65 31.57 5.76
CA GLU A 60 7.18 32.83 5.20
C GLU A 60 7.40 33.87 6.31
N ASP A 61 6.52 33.85 7.31
CA ASP A 61 6.63 34.70 8.47
C ASP A 61 7.59 34.12 9.51
N ARG A 62 8.14 34.98 10.33
CA ARG A 62 8.89 34.59 11.50
C ARG A 62 7.97 33.92 12.53
N VAL A 63 8.26 32.70 12.91
CA VAL A 63 7.53 31.94 13.95
C VAL A 63 8.40 31.76 15.17
N SER A 64 7.92 32.22 16.33
CA SER A 64 8.60 32.07 17.63
C SER A 64 7.87 31.12 18.57
N SER A 65 6.57 31.04 18.46
CA SER A 65 5.74 30.12 19.24
C SER A 65 4.62 29.63 18.38
N LEU A 66 4.20 28.38 18.62
CA LEU A 66 3.15 27.71 17.86
C LEU A 66 2.34 26.83 18.79
N GLN A 67 1.03 26.81 18.59
CA GLN A 67 0.09 25.90 19.24
C GLN A 67 -0.87 25.35 18.21
N PHE A 68 -1.24 24.08 18.35
CA PHE A 68 -2.23 23.42 17.49
C PHE A 68 -2.82 22.20 18.19
N ASP A 69 -3.99 21.78 17.71
CA ASP A 69 -4.67 20.57 18.20
C ASP A 69 -4.60 19.48 17.13
N ILE A 70 -4.25 18.26 17.54
CA ILE A 70 -4.31 17.07 16.71
C ILE A 70 -5.44 16.19 17.20
N THR A 71 -6.37 15.84 16.29
CA THR A 71 -7.44 14.88 16.55
C THR A 71 -7.12 13.57 15.84
N PHE A 72 -6.99 12.51 16.61
CA PHE A 72 -6.77 11.16 16.09
C PHE A 72 -8.10 10.45 15.86
N PRO A 73 -8.26 9.69 14.76
CA PRO A 73 -9.46 8.90 14.51
C PRO A 73 -9.49 7.65 15.42
N THR A 74 -10.65 7.01 15.47
CA THR A 74 -10.79 5.70 16.16
C THR A 74 -9.82 4.69 15.57
N GLY A 75 -9.16 3.92 16.40
CA GLY A 75 -8.18 2.90 16.02
C GLY A 75 -6.78 3.44 15.74
N LEU A 76 -6.56 4.76 15.84
CA LEU A 76 -5.22 5.36 15.75
C LEU A 76 -5.00 6.26 16.98
N SER A 77 -3.94 6.02 17.72
CA SER A 77 -3.65 6.71 18.96
C SER A 77 -2.27 7.38 18.95
N TYR A 78 -2.17 8.52 19.63
CA TYR A 78 -0.91 9.15 19.92
C TYR A 78 -0.19 8.38 21.05
N VAL A 79 1.08 8.07 20.84
CA VAL A 79 1.92 7.49 21.90
C VAL A 79 2.36 8.61 22.83
N GLU A 80 1.75 8.69 24.02
CA GLU A 80 2.04 9.73 25.00
C GLU A 80 3.54 9.77 25.35
N THR A 81 4.06 10.98 25.57
CA THR A 81 5.50 11.25 25.80
C THR A 81 6.42 11.03 24.60
N SER A 82 5.89 10.76 23.41
CA SER A 82 6.70 10.58 22.19
C SER A 82 7.01 11.89 21.47
N LEU A 83 6.52 13.03 21.95
CA LEU A 83 6.78 14.33 21.34
C LEU A 83 8.28 14.69 21.42
N GLU A 84 8.89 14.83 20.26
CA GLU A 84 10.30 15.17 20.11
C GLU A 84 10.46 16.44 19.27
N ARG A 85 11.52 17.18 19.53
CA ARG A 85 11.93 18.34 18.72
C ARG A 85 12.91 17.94 17.63
N VAL A 86 12.79 18.56 16.49
CA VAL A 86 13.82 18.45 15.44
C VAL A 86 14.89 19.50 15.72
N THR A 87 16.05 19.05 16.16
CA THR A 87 17.12 19.92 16.73
C THR A 87 17.74 20.87 15.72
N SER A 88 17.62 20.60 14.42
CA SER A 88 18.03 21.56 13.38
C SER A 88 17.14 22.81 13.36
N ARG A 89 15.86 22.67 13.74
CA ARG A 89 14.87 23.76 13.72
C ARG A 89 14.73 24.46 15.08
N ILE A 90 14.66 23.70 16.17
CA ILE A 90 14.51 24.20 17.54
C ILE A 90 15.37 23.39 18.50
N THR A 91 15.98 24.07 19.50
CA THR A 91 16.81 23.44 20.51
C THR A 91 16.16 23.54 21.90
N ARG A 92 16.70 22.82 22.89
CA ARG A 92 16.22 22.89 24.27
C ARG A 92 16.43 24.27 24.88
N THR A 93 17.45 25.00 24.44
CA THR A 93 17.77 26.34 24.89
C THR A 93 16.96 27.44 24.21
N SER A 94 16.42 27.18 23.03
CA SER A 94 15.62 28.15 22.31
C SER A 94 14.11 27.99 22.51
N HIS A 95 13.63 26.74 22.64
CA HIS A 95 12.20 26.45 22.74
C HIS A 95 11.88 25.30 23.68
N SER A 96 10.84 25.46 24.46
CA SER A 96 10.14 24.36 25.16
C SER A 96 9.11 23.73 24.22
N ILE A 97 8.93 22.41 24.30
CA ILE A 97 7.85 21.68 23.63
C ILE A 97 6.90 21.13 24.69
N VAL A 98 5.61 21.06 24.34
CA VAL A 98 4.58 20.54 25.21
C VAL A 98 3.56 19.76 24.42
N ASP A 99 3.00 18.75 25.05
CA ASP A 99 1.80 18.05 24.64
C ASP A 99 0.85 17.92 25.84
N ALA A 100 -0.43 18.05 25.57
CA ALA A 100 -1.45 17.95 26.60
C ALA A 100 -2.73 17.37 26.02
N LYS A 101 -3.22 16.30 26.62
CA LYS A 101 -4.51 15.71 26.28
C LYS A 101 -5.64 16.67 26.62
N GLN A 102 -6.44 17.03 25.63
CA GLN A 102 -7.59 17.93 25.79
C GLN A 102 -8.89 17.15 25.97
N LYS A 103 -9.06 16.09 25.14
CA LYS A 103 -10.18 15.15 25.16
C LYS A 103 -9.64 13.77 24.82
N GLU A 104 -10.49 12.76 24.73
CA GLU A 104 -10.09 11.38 24.52
C GLU A 104 -9.17 11.16 23.32
N SER A 105 -9.46 11.82 22.19
CA SER A 105 -8.70 11.69 20.94
C SER A 105 -8.03 13.00 20.49
N VAL A 106 -8.03 14.06 21.32
CA VAL A 106 -7.52 15.39 20.97
C VAL A 106 -6.34 15.75 21.86
N TYR A 107 -5.21 16.02 21.23
CA TYR A 107 -4.00 16.46 21.90
C TYR A 107 -3.60 17.84 21.41
N ARG A 108 -3.44 18.77 22.36
CA ARG A 108 -2.84 20.08 22.10
C ARG A 108 -1.34 19.99 22.19
N MET A 109 -0.68 20.42 21.13
CA MET A 109 0.77 20.44 21.01
C MET A 109 1.26 21.86 20.80
N GLY A 110 2.50 22.11 21.17
CA GLY A 110 3.05 23.43 20.94
C GLY A 110 4.54 23.55 21.22
N ILE A 111 5.07 24.65 20.71
CA ILE A 111 6.41 25.15 21.00
C ILE A 111 6.30 26.54 21.57
N LEU A 112 7.13 26.82 22.54
CA LEU A 112 7.24 28.15 23.16
C LEU A 112 8.69 28.57 23.13
N SER A 113 8.96 29.76 22.58
CA SER A 113 10.30 30.35 22.72
C SER A 113 10.63 30.60 24.21
N THR A 114 11.79 30.15 24.60
CA THR A 114 12.36 30.40 25.96
C THR A 114 13.42 31.47 25.95
N SER A 115 13.82 31.96 24.75
CA SER A 115 14.83 33.00 24.60
C SER A 115 14.22 34.37 24.72
N SER A 116 14.83 35.22 25.56
CA SER A 116 14.55 36.65 25.62
C SER A 116 15.20 37.44 24.49
N GLU A 117 16.17 36.84 23.80
CA GLU A 117 16.85 37.45 22.68
C GLU A 117 16.06 37.22 21.37
N MET A 118 15.71 38.29 20.69
CA MET A 118 14.92 38.26 19.47
C MET A 118 15.56 37.37 18.42
N ALA A 119 16.87 37.40 18.25
CA ALA A 119 17.58 36.61 17.25
C ALA A 119 17.43 35.08 17.47
N ASN A 120 17.35 34.64 18.74
CA ASN A 120 17.30 33.24 19.11
C ASN A 120 15.90 32.72 19.44
N SER A 121 14.87 33.59 19.36
CA SER A 121 13.49 33.24 19.72
C SER A 121 12.69 32.66 18.55
N ALA A 122 13.20 32.71 17.32
CA ALA A 122 12.52 32.17 16.15
C ALA A 122 12.93 30.73 15.85
N VAL A 123 11.98 29.99 15.23
CA VAL A 123 12.28 28.73 14.58
C VAL A 123 13.29 28.99 13.45
N LYS A 124 14.29 28.14 13.34
CA LYS A 124 15.31 28.24 12.29
C LYS A 124 14.74 27.70 10.97
N PHE A 125 15.20 28.27 9.86
CA PHE A 125 14.78 27.92 8.52
C PHE A 125 13.27 28.09 8.27
N ASN A 126 12.88 28.07 7.01
CA ASN A 126 11.51 28.37 6.59
C ASN A 126 10.70 27.12 6.24
N GLU A 127 11.31 25.95 6.23
CA GLU A 127 10.66 24.69 5.88
C GLU A 127 11.25 23.49 6.62
N GLY A 128 10.50 22.39 6.66
CA GLY A 128 10.91 21.08 7.14
C GLY A 128 10.31 20.73 8.50
N ALA A 129 10.63 19.53 8.95
CA ALA A 129 10.12 18.95 10.18
C ALA A 129 10.51 19.81 11.39
N LEU A 130 9.52 20.14 12.22
CA LEU A 130 9.66 20.92 13.44
C LEU A 130 9.60 20.05 14.69
N LEU A 131 8.65 19.13 14.70
CA LEU A 131 8.40 18.18 15.77
C LEU A 131 8.24 16.77 15.19
N ARG A 132 8.41 15.77 16.05
CA ARG A 132 8.11 14.37 15.78
C ARG A 132 7.17 13.82 16.82
N ILE A 133 6.28 12.96 16.40
CA ILE A 133 5.39 12.20 17.28
C ILE A 133 5.39 10.73 16.84
N LYS A 134 5.00 9.85 17.76
CA LYS A 134 4.69 8.46 17.40
C LYS A 134 3.19 8.24 17.50
N VAL A 135 2.68 7.51 16.53
CA VAL A 135 1.29 7.05 16.50
C VAL A 135 1.27 5.53 16.49
N LYS A 136 0.26 4.94 17.08
CA LYS A 136 0.05 3.50 17.10
C LYS A 136 -1.32 3.18 16.52
N ALA A 137 -1.35 2.28 15.56
CA ALA A 137 -2.58 1.72 15.03
C ALA A 137 -3.06 0.56 15.91
N ASP A 138 -4.36 0.47 16.15
CA ASP A 138 -4.97 -0.71 16.73
C ASP A 138 -4.96 -1.87 15.74
N ILE A 139 -5.16 -3.08 16.23
CA ILE A 139 -5.06 -4.30 15.44
C ILE A 139 -6.19 -4.44 14.40
N ASP A 140 -7.26 -3.71 14.57
CA ASP A 140 -8.43 -3.64 13.68
C ASP A 140 -8.55 -2.30 12.92
N TYR A 141 -7.49 -1.48 12.92
CA TYR A 141 -7.45 -0.22 12.20
C TYR A 141 -7.62 -0.43 10.69
N LYS A 142 -8.53 0.34 10.08
CA LYS A 142 -8.90 0.20 8.65
C LYS A 142 -8.59 1.45 7.81
N GLY A 143 -7.77 2.34 8.34
CA GLY A 143 -7.51 3.62 7.68
C GLY A 143 -8.57 4.68 8.02
N SER A 144 -8.14 5.92 8.09
CA SER A 144 -8.97 7.09 8.37
C SER A 144 -8.16 8.37 8.13
N SER A 145 -8.47 9.45 8.84
CA SER A 145 -7.70 10.69 8.75
C SER A 145 -7.49 11.36 10.10
N ILE A 146 -6.30 11.91 10.28
CA ILE A 146 -5.96 12.84 11.35
C ILE A 146 -6.41 14.24 10.95
N LYS A 147 -6.82 15.06 11.93
CA LYS A 147 -7.12 16.48 11.70
C LYS A 147 -6.19 17.32 12.56
N ILE A 148 -5.60 18.35 11.96
CA ILE A 148 -4.83 19.38 12.67
C ILE A 148 -5.64 20.66 12.61
N THR A 149 -6.00 21.20 13.77
CA THR A 149 -6.87 22.38 13.90
C THR A 149 -6.33 23.36 14.92
N ASP A 150 -6.96 24.52 15.03
CA ASP A 150 -6.63 25.57 16.02
C ASP A 150 -5.13 25.96 15.97
N ILE A 151 -4.59 26.07 14.75
CA ILE A 151 -3.19 26.36 14.52
C ILE A 151 -2.97 27.87 14.71
N ILE A 152 -2.24 28.21 15.76
CA ILE A 152 -1.99 29.59 16.14
C ILE A 152 -0.50 29.76 16.39
N GLY A 153 0.12 30.68 15.68
CA GLY A 153 1.51 31.09 15.88
C GLY A 153 1.66 32.49 16.40
N SER A 154 2.88 32.80 16.82
CA SER A 154 3.32 34.15 17.16
C SER A 154 4.70 34.42 16.57
N ASN A 155 4.91 35.64 16.08
CA ASN A 155 6.23 36.06 15.57
C ASN A 155 7.18 36.49 16.68
N GLY A 156 6.72 36.59 17.95
CA GLY A 156 7.55 36.94 19.11
C GLY A 156 8.05 38.39 19.14
N THR A 157 7.50 39.29 18.33
CA THR A 157 7.83 40.72 18.43
C THR A 157 7.14 41.32 19.64
N VAL A 158 7.89 42.11 20.40
CA VAL A 158 7.52 42.53 21.76
C VAL A 158 6.43 43.60 21.80
N SER A 159 6.02 44.20 20.66
CA SER A 159 4.87 45.10 20.62
C SER A 159 4.62 45.63 19.21
N PRO A 160 3.46 45.36 18.63
CA PRO A 160 2.51 44.31 19.00
C PRO A 160 2.99 42.92 18.55
N SER A 161 2.77 41.91 19.35
CA SER A 161 2.97 40.53 18.90
C SER A 161 1.92 40.23 17.81
N VAL A 162 2.37 39.76 16.67
CA VAL A 162 1.47 39.38 15.57
C VAL A 162 1.07 37.92 15.78
N ARG A 163 -0.24 37.68 15.79
CA ARG A 163 -0.83 36.34 15.76
C ARG A 163 -0.81 35.86 14.31
N LEU A 164 -0.24 34.68 14.10
CA LEU A 164 -0.25 33.98 12.82
C LEU A 164 -1.32 32.89 12.89
N ASN A 165 -2.29 32.94 12.00
CA ASN A 165 -3.29 31.89 11.83
C ASN A 165 -2.88 31.04 10.63
N MET A 166 -3.07 29.73 10.75
CA MET A 166 -2.83 28.79 9.66
C MET A 166 -4.09 27.96 9.46
N ASP A 167 -4.32 27.52 8.23
CA ASP A 167 -5.47 26.73 7.90
C ASP A 167 -5.39 25.35 8.54
N ALA A 168 -6.56 24.82 8.92
CA ALA A 168 -6.68 23.45 9.38
C ALA A 168 -6.32 22.48 8.25
N CYS A 169 -5.66 21.39 8.59
CA CYS A 169 -5.29 20.38 7.60
C CYS A 169 -5.88 19.00 7.98
N LYS A 170 -6.12 18.20 6.94
CA LYS A 170 -6.54 16.82 7.02
C LYS A 170 -5.42 15.97 6.44
N VAL A 171 -5.02 14.93 7.18
CA VAL A 171 -3.96 13.99 6.82
C VAL A 171 -4.59 12.62 6.65
N ASN A 172 -4.39 11.99 5.49
CA ASN A 172 -4.85 10.63 5.30
C ASN A 172 -3.89 9.67 5.99
N ALA A 173 -4.43 8.89 6.91
CA ALA A 173 -3.74 7.79 7.57
C ALA A 173 -4.34 6.50 7.02
N GLY A 174 -3.75 6.00 5.94
CA GLY A 174 -4.16 4.78 5.26
C GLY A 174 -3.79 3.55 6.05
N VAL A 175 -4.27 2.39 5.61
CA VAL A 175 -3.83 1.10 6.11
C VAL A 175 -3.17 0.32 5.00
N HIS A 176 -2.00 -0.25 5.30
CA HIS A 176 -1.30 -1.14 4.38
C HIS A 176 -1.02 -2.46 5.08
N VAL A 177 -1.45 -3.55 4.47
CA VAL A 177 -1.33 -4.90 5.04
C VAL A 177 -0.59 -5.87 4.12
N GLY A 178 -0.34 -5.45 2.88
CA GLY A 178 0.38 -6.23 1.89
C GLY A 178 -0.04 -5.93 0.47
N ASP A 179 0.60 -6.59 -0.48
CA ASP A 179 0.37 -6.47 -1.92
C ASP A 179 0.30 -7.85 -2.57
N LEU A 180 -0.70 -8.05 -3.43
CA LEU A 180 -0.71 -9.17 -4.37
C LEU A 180 0.08 -8.78 -5.62
N LYS A 181 0.97 -9.66 -6.07
CA LYS A 181 1.88 -9.41 -7.19
C LYS A 181 1.89 -10.58 -8.17
N ASN A 182 2.34 -10.32 -9.37
CA ASN A 182 2.81 -11.34 -10.30
C ASN A 182 4.30 -11.09 -10.53
N GLU A 183 5.13 -12.11 -10.32
CA GLU A 183 6.60 -12.01 -10.48
C GLU A 183 7.04 -12.39 -11.89
N GLN A 184 6.14 -12.93 -12.71
CA GLN A 184 6.39 -13.28 -14.09
C GLN A 184 6.23 -12.03 -14.96
N THR A 185 7.28 -11.58 -15.62
CA THR A 185 7.26 -10.38 -16.47
C THR A 185 6.44 -10.58 -17.73
N ASP A 186 6.47 -11.79 -18.31
CA ASP A 186 5.74 -12.16 -19.52
C ASP A 186 5.26 -13.60 -19.36
N VAL A 187 3.95 -13.79 -19.32
CA VAL A 187 3.38 -15.12 -19.32
C VAL A 187 3.16 -15.57 -20.77
N VAL A 188 3.90 -16.59 -21.15
CA VAL A 188 3.77 -17.18 -22.49
C VAL A 188 3.01 -18.49 -22.38
N VAL A 189 1.96 -18.63 -23.16
CA VAL A 189 1.14 -19.84 -23.21
C VAL A 189 1.16 -20.43 -24.61
N ARG A 190 1.01 -21.74 -24.71
CA ARG A 190 0.82 -22.42 -25.99
C ARG A 190 -0.64 -22.82 -26.15
N PRO A 191 -1.21 -22.74 -27.38
CA PRO A 191 -2.58 -23.14 -27.60
C PRO A 191 -2.83 -24.60 -27.20
N LEU A 192 -3.89 -24.83 -26.43
CA LEU A 192 -4.32 -26.13 -25.92
C LEU A 192 -3.34 -26.81 -24.94
N GLU A 193 -2.30 -26.12 -24.51
CA GLU A 193 -1.41 -26.59 -23.46
C GLU A 193 -1.78 -25.95 -22.12
N PHE A 194 -1.52 -26.73 -21.05
CA PHE A 194 -1.70 -26.32 -19.68
C PHE A 194 -0.58 -25.35 -19.29
N ALA A 195 -0.94 -24.24 -18.66
CA ALA A 195 -0.01 -23.27 -18.10
C ALA A 195 -0.47 -22.82 -16.72
N THR A 196 0.48 -22.44 -15.88
CA THR A 196 0.21 -21.89 -14.54
C THR A 196 0.73 -20.46 -14.46
N VAL A 197 -0.11 -19.55 -13.99
CA VAL A 197 0.24 -18.16 -13.72
C VAL A 197 0.36 -17.97 -12.23
N ASP A 198 1.56 -17.65 -11.74
CA ASP A 198 1.86 -17.57 -10.33
C ASP A 198 1.55 -16.17 -9.76
N PHE A 199 0.93 -16.16 -8.59
CA PHE A 199 0.61 -14.97 -7.82
C PHE A 199 1.33 -15.02 -6.48
N ALA A 200 2.09 -13.98 -6.19
CA ALA A 200 2.80 -13.79 -4.94
C ALA A 200 2.05 -12.82 -4.03
N LEU A 201 2.09 -13.06 -2.74
CA LEU A 201 1.55 -12.16 -1.72
C LEU A 201 2.69 -11.74 -0.79
N ASP A 202 2.97 -10.43 -0.76
CA ASP A 202 3.79 -9.85 0.28
C ASP A 202 2.85 -9.32 1.37
N ASN A 203 2.94 -9.87 2.58
CA ASN A 203 2.06 -9.50 3.68
C ASN A 203 2.84 -9.03 4.91
N ILE A 204 2.37 -7.94 5.51
CA ILE A 204 2.95 -7.34 6.71
C ILE A 204 2.33 -7.92 7.98
N ILE A 205 1.11 -8.44 7.87
CA ILE A 205 0.36 -9.05 8.97
C ILE A 205 0.10 -10.53 8.69
N ASP A 206 -0.23 -11.30 9.72
CA ASP A 206 -0.60 -12.71 9.59
C ASP A 206 -1.96 -12.85 8.89
N ILE A 207 -1.98 -13.48 7.70
CA ILE A 207 -3.16 -13.68 6.84
C ILE A 207 -3.63 -15.11 6.92
N VAL A 208 -4.95 -15.32 6.96
CA VAL A 208 -5.63 -16.63 6.98
C VAL A 208 -6.58 -16.82 5.79
N GLY A 209 -6.82 -15.79 5.02
CA GLY A 209 -7.72 -15.83 3.86
C GLY A 209 -7.43 -14.75 2.84
N LEU A 210 -7.70 -15.08 1.58
CA LEU A 210 -7.64 -14.16 0.43
C LEU A 210 -8.88 -14.37 -0.43
N GLN A 211 -9.49 -13.28 -0.84
CA GLN A 211 -10.60 -13.24 -1.79
C GLN A 211 -10.25 -12.25 -2.90
N ALA A 212 -10.57 -12.58 -4.16
CA ALA A 212 -10.38 -11.68 -5.28
C ALA A 212 -11.34 -12.00 -6.42
N VAL A 213 -11.50 -11.07 -7.34
CA VAL A 213 -12.17 -11.28 -8.63
C VAL A 213 -11.11 -11.42 -9.71
N VAL A 214 -11.13 -12.54 -10.42
CA VAL A 214 -10.24 -12.83 -11.53
C VAL A 214 -11.02 -12.67 -12.83
N THR A 215 -10.56 -11.82 -13.75
CA THR A 215 -11.11 -11.65 -15.08
C THR A 215 -10.14 -12.22 -16.10
N LEU A 216 -10.57 -13.22 -16.87
CA LEU A 216 -9.79 -13.82 -17.93
C LEU A 216 -10.03 -13.10 -19.25
N PRO A 217 -9.00 -12.91 -20.11
CA PRO A 217 -9.20 -12.40 -21.45
C PRO A 217 -9.91 -13.42 -22.33
N GLU A 218 -10.56 -12.96 -23.39
CA GLU A 218 -11.22 -13.84 -24.37
C GLU A 218 -10.21 -14.83 -24.94
N GLY A 219 -10.55 -16.11 -24.93
CA GLY A 219 -9.70 -17.19 -25.43
C GLY A 219 -8.81 -17.86 -24.39
N ILE A 220 -8.78 -17.35 -23.17
CA ILE A 220 -8.19 -18.05 -22.01
C ILE A 220 -9.31 -18.64 -21.17
N ASN A 221 -9.16 -19.89 -20.76
CA ASN A 221 -10.06 -20.60 -19.86
C ASN A 221 -9.30 -21.12 -18.65
N LEU A 222 -10.01 -21.34 -17.54
CA LEU A 222 -9.46 -22.11 -16.45
C LEU A 222 -9.23 -23.56 -16.92
N ALA A 223 -8.15 -24.17 -16.45
CA ALA A 223 -7.79 -25.54 -16.74
C ALA A 223 -7.59 -26.33 -15.43
N GLU A 224 -8.08 -27.56 -15.42
CA GLU A 224 -7.84 -28.46 -14.30
C GLU A 224 -6.46 -29.12 -14.45
N ASP A 225 -5.74 -29.20 -13.35
CA ASP A 225 -4.51 -29.98 -13.28
C ASP A 225 -4.83 -31.50 -13.25
N LYS A 226 -3.78 -32.32 -13.11
CA LYS A 226 -3.95 -33.79 -13.02
C LYS A 226 -4.74 -34.29 -11.79
N TYR A 227 -5.05 -33.41 -10.85
CA TYR A 227 -5.86 -33.69 -9.66
C TYR A 227 -7.26 -33.10 -9.74
N GLY A 228 -7.61 -32.41 -10.84
CA GLY A 228 -8.89 -31.73 -11.03
C GLY A 228 -8.96 -30.33 -10.41
N GLU A 229 -7.80 -29.71 -10.15
CA GLU A 229 -7.73 -28.43 -9.44
C GLU A 229 -7.39 -27.29 -10.41
N TYR A 230 -8.14 -26.17 -10.32
CA TYR A 230 -7.85 -24.93 -11.05
C TYR A 230 -6.78 -24.07 -10.40
N ILE A 231 -6.43 -24.38 -9.15
CA ILE A 231 -5.48 -23.62 -8.34
C ILE A 231 -4.34 -24.55 -7.90
N THR A 232 -3.13 -24.17 -8.22
CA THR A 232 -1.92 -24.82 -7.72
C THR A 232 -1.51 -24.17 -6.40
N TYR A 233 -1.37 -24.97 -5.36
CA TYR A 233 -0.97 -24.50 -4.02
C TYR A 233 0.54 -24.35 -3.94
N SER A 234 1.00 -23.22 -3.39
CA SER A 234 2.39 -23.07 -2.96
C SER A 234 2.59 -23.69 -1.57
N ASN A 235 3.85 -23.81 -1.16
CA ASN A 235 4.20 -24.26 0.20
C ASN A 235 3.66 -23.33 1.30
N ARG A 236 3.28 -22.09 0.97
CA ARG A 236 2.68 -21.15 1.91
C ARG A 236 1.23 -21.50 2.29
N LEU A 237 0.57 -22.27 1.46
CA LEU A 237 -0.80 -22.77 1.68
C LEU A 237 -0.77 -24.19 2.22
N SER A 238 0.07 -24.46 3.22
CA SER A 238 0.17 -25.75 3.88
C SER A 238 -0.98 -25.99 4.85
N GLY A 239 -1.24 -27.24 5.17
CA GLY A 239 -2.22 -27.63 6.18
C GLY A 239 -3.67 -27.61 5.70
N ASN A 240 -4.59 -27.07 6.51
CA ASN A 240 -6.03 -27.07 6.25
C ASN A 240 -6.49 -25.83 5.45
N VAL A 241 -5.80 -25.51 4.37
CA VAL A 241 -6.21 -24.43 3.47
C VAL A 241 -6.99 -25.00 2.30
N VAL A 242 -8.08 -24.33 1.94
CA VAL A 242 -8.88 -24.64 0.76
C VAL A 242 -8.84 -23.43 -0.19
N ALA A 243 -8.71 -23.72 -1.48
CA ALA A 243 -8.89 -22.73 -2.52
C ALA A 243 -10.06 -23.15 -3.42
N SER A 244 -10.83 -22.19 -3.85
CA SER A 244 -11.91 -22.37 -4.82
C SER A 244 -11.95 -21.20 -5.77
N ILE A 245 -12.32 -21.48 -7.01
CA ILE A 245 -12.59 -20.46 -8.03
C ILE A 245 -13.88 -20.83 -8.74
N SER A 246 -14.80 -19.87 -8.86
CA SER A 246 -16.11 -20.11 -9.44
C SER A 246 -16.56 -18.92 -10.27
N LEU A 247 -17.26 -19.21 -11.39
CA LEU A 247 -17.79 -18.18 -12.27
C LEU A 247 -18.81 -17.31 -11.52
N LEU A 248 -18.70 -15.99 -11.65
CA LEU A 248 -19.66 -15.06 -11.08
C LEU A 248 -21.02 -15.16 -11.82
N PRO A 249 -22.14 -15.07 -11.11
CA PRO A 249 -23.46 -15.15 -11.72
C PRO A 249 -23.68 -14.09 -12.80
N GLY A 250 -24.02 -14.53 -14.01
CA GLY A 250 -24.27 -13.65 -15.16
C GLY A 250 -23.02 -13.20 -15.92
N GLU A 251 -21.84 -13.58 -15.48
CA GLU A 251 -20.58 -13.30 -16.16
C GLU A 251 -20.11 -14.51 -16.98
N THR A 252 -19.25 -14.29 -17.95
CA THR A 252 -18.71 -15.36 -18.81
C THR A 252 -17.22 -15.61 -18.58
N ASN A 253 -16.51 -14.63 -18.00
CA ASN A 253 -15.06 -14.65 -17.86
C ASN A 253 -14.58 -14.05 -16.53
N LYS A 254 -15.50 -13.74 -15.61
CA LYS A 254 -15.15 -13.24 -14.27
C LYS A 254 -15.43 -14.30 -13.22
N TYR A 255 -14.46 -14.54 -12.39
CA TYR A 255 -14.47 -15.60 -11.41
C TYR A 255 -14.21 -15.05 -10.01
N GLN A 256 -14.93 -15.58 -9.03
CA GLN A 256 -14.61 -15.37 -7.62
C GLN A 256 -13.56 -16.37 -7.19
N LEU A 257 -12.39 -15.88 -6.81
CA LEU A 257 -11.34 -16.65 -6.12
C LEU A 257 -11.52 -16.52 -4.61
N LEU A 258 -11.42 -17.63 -3.91
CA LEU A 258 -11.39 -17.68 -2.45
C LEU A 258 -10.32 -18.69 -2.00
N ILE A 259 -9.40 -18.24 -1.16
CA ILE A 259 -8.41 -19.06 -0.46
C ILE A 259 -8.61 -18.84 1.03
N SER A 260 -8.81 -19.90 1.81
CA SER A 260 -9.13 -19.76 3.23
C SER A 260 -8.58 -20.91 4.05
N SER A 261 -8.01 -20.60 5.21
CA SER A 261 -7.68 -21.59 6.23
C SER A 261 -8.95 -22.01 6.97
N LEU A 262 -9.17 -23.32 7.08
CA LEU A 262 -10.30 -23.90 7.81
C LEU A 262 -10.09 -23.90 9.32
N THR A 263 -8.85 -23.77 9.78
CA THR A 263 -8.43 -23.83 11.18
C THR A 263 -7.91 -22.51 11.72
N SER A 264 -7.99 -21.43 10.90
CA SER A 264 -7.42 -20.11 11.20
C SER A 264 -5.89 -20.11 11.34
N ASP A 265 -5.23 -21.15 10.83
CA ASP A 265 -3.78 -21.14 10.70
C ASP A 265 -3.38 -20.13 9.64
N LYS A 266 -2.38 -19.33 9.92
CA LYS A 266 -1.89 -18.32 8.97
C LYS A 266 -1.19 -18.96 7.77
N PHE A 267 -1.18 -18.27 6.66
CA PHE A 267 -0.33 -18.61 5.52
C PHE A 267 1.14 -18.53 5.93
N GLU A 268 1.94 -19.49 5.50
CA GLU A 268 3.35 -19.58 5.87
C GLU A 268 4.17 -18.48 5.18
N GLY A 269 5.12 -17.91 5.90
CA GLY A 269 5.97 -16.84 5.41
C GLY A 269 5.22 -15.51 5.22
N SER A 270 5.93 -14.51 4.70
CA SER A 270 5.41 -13.16 4.48
C SER A 270 5.61 -12.64 3.06
N GLU A 271 6.26 -13.40 2.18
CA GLU A 271 6.57 -13.00 0.80
C GLU A 271 6.63 -14.20 -0.14
N GLY A 272 6.58 -13.96 -1.45
CA GLY A 272 6.70 -14.94 -2.52
C GLY A 272 5.39 -15.59 -2.92
N THR A 273 5.46 -16.55 -3.85
CA THR A 273 4.31 -17.19 -4.49
C THR A 273 3.35 -17.77 -3.45
N LEU A 274 2.09 -17.37 -3.54
CA LEU A 274 1.02 -17.88 -2.71
C LEU A 274 0.23 -18.99 -3.41
N PHE A 275 -0.14 -18.77 -4.67
CA PHE A 275 -0.88 -19.73 -5.49
C PHE A 275 -0.57 -19.56 -6.98
N GLY A 276 -0.83 -20.60 -7.75
CA GLY A 276 -0.83 -20.57 -9.20
C GLY A 276 -2.24 -20.73 -9.76
N LEU A 277 -2.61 -19.94 -10.74
CA LEU A 277 -3.84 -20.07 -11.50
C LEU A 277 -3.61 -20.92 -12.73
N ASN A 278 -4.31 -22.03 -12.85
CA ASN A 278 -4.16 -22.96 -13.96
C ASN A 278 -5.06 -22.57 -15.11
N ILE A 279 -4.46 -22.36 -16.28
CA ILE A 279 -5.12 -21.84 -17.48
C ILE A 279 -4.78 -22.65 -18.71
N MET A 280 -5.61 -22.51 -19.73
CA MET A 280 -5.38 -23.01 -21.09
C MET A 280 -5.83 -21.98 -22.11
N ALA A 281 -5.00 -21.68 -23.10
CA ALA A 281 -5.35 -20.84 -24.22
C ALA A 281 -6.06 -21.67 -25.32
N ASN A 282 -7.10 -21.12 -25.94
CA ASN A 282 -7.63 -21.68 -27.16
C ASN A 282 -6.73 -21.32 -28.35
N ARG A 283 -6.97 -21.94 -29.51
CA ARG A 283 -6.17 -21.73 -30.74
C ARG A 283 -6.25 -20.31 -31.31
N SER A 284 -7.33 -19.58 -31.02
CA SER A 284 -7.55 -18.23 -31.54
C SER A 284 -6.95 -17.14 -30.61
N PHE A 285 -6.54 -17.49 -29.39
CA PHE A 285 -5.93 -16.54 -28.45
C PHE A 285 -4.58 -16.06 -28.97
N LYS A 286 -4.35 -14.76 -28.93
CA LYS A 286 -3.07 -14.15 -29.32
C LYS A 286 -2.41 -13.47 -28.11
N SER A 287 -3.13 -12.56 -27.49
CA SER A 287 -2.66 -11.88 -26.27
C SER A 287 -3.84 -11.25 -25.54
N GLY A 288 -3.64 -10.99 -24.26
CA GLY A 288 -4.60 -10.30 -23.39
C GLY A 288 -4.15 -10.30 -21.96
N ASP A 289 -4.88 -9.62 -21.10
CA ASP A 289 -4.51 -9.48 -19.71
C ASP A 289 -5.44 -10.28 -18.80
N ILE A 290 -4.86 -11.06 -17.90
CA ILE A 290 -5.56 -11.58 -16.71
C ILE A 290 -5.59 -10.45 -15.70
N LYS A 291 -6.79 -10.04 -15.28
CA LYS A 291 -6.94 -8.98 -14.26
C LYS A 291 -7.41 -9.58 -12.96
N VAL A 292 -6.83 -9.08 -11.87
CA VAL A 292 -7.24 -9.44 -10.50
C VAL A 292 -7.62 -8.15 -9.78
N SER A 293 -8.87 -8.08 -9.33
CA SER A 293 -9.46 -6.92 -8.66
C SER A 293 -10.21 -7.31 -7.40
N ASP A 294 -10.73 -6.32 -6.67
CA ASP A 294 -11.49 -6.51 -5.43
C ASP A 294 -10.78 -7.44 -4.43
N ILE A 295 -9.46 -7.25 -4.32
CA ILE A 295 -8.60 -8.10 -3.53
C ILE A 295 -8.78 -7.79 -2.05
N LYS A 296 -9.18 -8.80 -1.28
CA LYS A 296 -9.36 -8.72 0.17
C LYS A 296 -8.57 -9.81 0.86
N VAL A 297 -7.97 -9.46 1.99
CA VAL A 297 -7.30 -10.43 2.86
C VAL A 297 -7.93 -10.42 4.24
N SER A 298 -7.93 -11.55 4.91
CA SER A 298 -8.41 -11.70 6.28
C SER A 298 -7.26 -12.04 7.20
N SER A 299 -7.13 -11.29 8.30
CA SER A 299 -6.10 -11.53 9.32
C SER A 299 -6.52 -12.66 10.28
N VAL A 300 -5.56 -13.18 11.05
CA VAL A 300 -5.79 -14.13 12.14
C VAL A 300 -6.74 -13.61 13.23
N TYR A 301 -6.99 -12.31 13.26
CA TYR A 301 -7.94 -11.67 14.19
C TYR A 301 -9.35 -11.53 13.60
N GLY A 302 -9.61 -12.10 12.42
CA GLY A 302 -10.92 -12.06 11.77
C GLY A 302 -11.24 -10.68 11.15
N VAL A 303 -10.25 -9.80 10.98
CA VAL A 303 -10.43 -8.49 10.34
C VAL A 303 -10.12 -8.62 8.86
N SER A 304 -11.02 -8.12 8.01
CA SER A 304 -10.84 -8.07 6.56
C SER A 304 -10.31 -6.70 6.14
N TYR A 305 -9.33 -6.72 5.24
CA TYR A 305 -8.70 -5.53 4.65
C TYR A 305 -8.76 -5.61 3.14
N ASP A 306 -9.03 -4.47 2.50
CA ASP A 306 -8.92 -4.32 1.06
C ASP A 306 -7.45 -4.06 0.69
N LEU A 307 -6.90 -4.81 -0.27
CA LEU A 307 -5.63 -4.45 -0.89
C LEU A 307 -5.91 -3.41 -1.98
N SER A 308 -5.15 -2.33 -1.97
CA SER A 308 -5.40 -1.17 -2.84
C SER A 308 -4.99 -1.37 -4.29
N ASN A 309 -4.25 -2.45 -4.59
CA ASN A 309 -3.73 -2.70 -5.92
C ASN A 309 -4.67 -3.59 -6.74
N GLU A 310 -4.98 -3.14 -7.97
CA GLU A 310 -5.44 -4.03 -9.03
C GLU A 310 -4.22 -4.58 -9.76
N LEU A 311 -4.26 -5.87 -10.11
CA LEU A 311 -3.18 -6.53 -10.80
C LEU A 311 -3.59 -6.87 -12.24
N SER A 312 -2.72 -6.57 -13.21
CA SER A 312 -2.87 -6.95 -14.60
C SER A 312 -1.65 -7.75 -15.03
N VAL A 313 -1.87 -8.98 -15.50
CA VAL A 313 -0.83 -9.89 -15.94
C VAL A 313 -0.98 -10.12 -17.43
N SER A 314 -0.04 -9.64 -18.22
CA SER A 314 -0.05 -9.83 -19.67
C SER A 314 0.28 -11.27 -20.03
N VAL A 315 -0.58 -11.86 -20.85
CA VAL A 315 -0.44 -13.22 -21.38
C VAL A 315 -0.37 -13.14 -22.89
N ALA A 316 0.60 -13.79 -23.49
CA ALA A 316 0.75 -13.91 -24.93
C ALA A 316 0.80 -15.38 -25.35
N SER A 317 0.19 -15.68 -26.49
CA SER A 317 0.26 -17.02 -27.07
C SER A 317 1.41 -17.11 -28.08
N VAL A 318 2.17 -18.17 -27.97
CA VAL A 318 3.24 -18.51 -28.91
C VAL A 318 2.82 -19.80 -29.64
N ASP A 319 2.69 -19.73 -30.94
CA ASP A 319 2.20 -20.83 -31.78
C ASP A 319 3.27 -21.41 -32.71
N ASP A 320 4.55 -21.02 -32.54
CA ASP A 320 5.68 -21.61 -33.24
C ASP A 320 6.16 -22.89 -32.56
N ALA A 321 6.72 -23.81 -33.34
CA ALA A 321 7.08 -25.14 -32.85
C ALA A 321 8.23 -25.17 -31.83
N THR A 322 9.13 -24.17 -31.84
CA THR A 322 10.23 -24.03 -30.88
C THR A 322 9.84 -23.20 -29.65
N GLY A 323 8.82 -22.35 -29.74
CA GLY A 323 8.32 -21.51 -28.65
C GLY A 323 9.15 -20.26 -28.42
N ASP A 324 9.87 -19.78 -29.41
CA ASP A 324 10.66 -18.55 -29.33
C ASP A 324 9.92 -17.32 -29.86
N GLY A 325 8.68 -17.48 -30.33
CA GLY A 325 7.79 -16.42 -30.83
C GLY A 325 8.00 -16.06 -32.29
N VAL A 326 8.90 -16.73 -33.01
CA VAL A 326 9.23 -16.43 -34.41
C VAL A 326 9.32 -17.70 -35.23
N TRP A 327 8.49 -17.82 -36.28
CA TRP A 327 8.59 -18.92 -37.22
C TRP A 327 9.90 -18.85 -38.01
N THR A 328 10.79 -19.85 -37.82
CA THR A 328 12.11 -19.98 -38.46
C THR A 328 12.32 -21.37 -39.03
N SER A 329 13.47 -21.61 -39.65
CA SER A 329 13.86 -22.96 -40.10
C SER A 329 14.03 -23.97 -38.96
N ALA A 330 14.21 -23.48 -37.71
CA ALA A 330 14.25 -24.32 -36.52
C ALA A 330 12.90 -24.98 -36.27
N ASP A 331 11.79 -24.25 -36.49
CA ASP A 331 10.41 -24.76 -36.32
C ASP A 331 10.09 -25.82 -37.36
N ILE A 332 10.50 -25.61 -38.59
CA ILE A 332 10.34 -26.63 -39.64
C ILE A 332 11.03 -27.94 -39.23
N THR A 333 12.25 -27.80 -38.66
CA THR A 333 13.02 -28.95 -38.16
C THR A 333 12.35 -29.62 -36.98
N ALA A 334 11.81 -28.83 -36.03
CA ALA A 334 11.11 -29.34 -34.88
C ALA A 334 9.84 -30.13 -35.27
N VAL A 335 9.00 -29.57 -36.19
CA VAL A 335 7.82 -30.25 -36.72
C VAL A 335 8.19 -31.51 -37.51
N ALA A 336 9.25 -31.46 -38.33
CA ALA A 336 9.70 -32.63 -39.09
C ALA A 336 10.20 -33.76 -38.18
N ASN A 337 10.90 -33.43 -37.08
CA ASN A 337 11.31 -34.39 -36.08
C ASN A 337 10.09 -35.00 -35.35
N ALA A 338 9.10 -34.20 -34.98
CA ALA A 338 7.88 -34.66 -34.37
C ALA A 338 7.14 -35.66 -35.27
N VAL A 339 7.03 -35.39 -36.56
CA VAL A 339 6.43 -36.30 -37.55
C VAL A 339 7.21 -37.62 -37.63
N LEU A 340 8.56 -37.56 -37.68
CA LEU A 340 9.41 -38.75 -37.73
C LEU A 340 9.33 -39.60 -36.46
N LEU A 341 9.17 -38.98 -35.28
CA LEU A 341 9.05 -39.65 -34.00
C LEU A 341 7.62 -40.11 -33.71
N GLY A 342 6.64 -39.72 -34.54
CA GLY A 342 5.22 -40.00 -34.31
C GLY A 342 4.61 -39.23 -33.10
N THR A 343 5.24 -38.13 -32.68
CA THR A 343 4.75 -37.26 -31.62
C THR A 343 3.49 -36.55 -32.04
N GLN A 344 2.45 -36.52 -31.19
CA GLN A 344 1.16 -35.91 -31.46
C GLN A 344 0.87 -34.70 -30.54
N GLU A 345 1.93 -34.01 -30.09
CA GLU A 345 1.79 -32.81 -29.30
C GLU A 345 1.26 -31.65 -30.17
N SER A 346 0.33 -30.87 -29.60
CA SER A 346 -0.39 -29.80 -30.34
C SER A 346 0.53 -28.68 -30.84
N VAL A 347 1.68 -28.49 -30.24
CA VAL A 347 2.68 -27.50 -30.65
C VAL A 347 3.25 -27.77 -32.05
N TYR A 348 3.29 -29.02 -32.47
CA TYR A 348 3.75 -29.42 -33.80
C TYR A 348 2.64 -29.53 -34.85
N ASP A 349 1.37 -29.39 -34.46
CA ASP A 349 0.19 -29.35 -35.35
C ASP A 349 0.03 -27.94 -35.96
N ALA A 350 0.88 -27.62 -36.91
CA ALA A 350 0.98 -26.28 -37.50
C ALA A 350 -0.25 -25.88 -38.33
N ASN A 351 -1.02 -26.86 -38.86
CA ASN A 351 -2.23 -26.61 -39.61
C ASN A 351 -3.51 -26.68 -38.78
N ASN A 352 -3.39 -27.07 -37.50
CA ASN A 352 -4.49 -27.17 -36.54
C ASN A 352 -5.60 -28.17 -36.90
N ASP A 353 -5.28 -29.28 -37.57
CA ASP A 353 -6.23 -30.31 -37.93
C ASP A 353 -6.39 -31.41 -36.87
N GLY A 354 -5.63 -31.33 -35.77
CA GLY A 354 -5.63 -32.27 -34.63
C GLY A 354 -4.68 -33.45 -34.82
N LYS A 355 -3.81 -33.43 -35.85
CA LYS A 355 -2.82 -34.49 -36.10
C LYS A 355 -1.49 -33.86 -36.49
N VAL A 356 -0.39 -34.44 -35.98
CA VAL A 356 0.96 -34.08 -36.41
C VAL A 356 1.36 -34.97 -37.56
N SER A 357 1.52 -34.42 -38.75
CA SER A 357 1.74 -35.12 -40.02
C SER A 357 2.68 -34.33 -40.94
N SER A 358 2.97 -34.88 -42.13
CA SER A 358 3.75 -34.16 -43.14
C SER A 358 3.06 -32.89 -43.69
N ALA A 359 1.74 -32.74 -43.50
CA ALA A 359 1.04 -31.51 -43.84
C ALA A 359 1.50 -30.33 -42.97
N ASP A 360 1.84 -30.59 -41.71
CA ASP A 360 2.32 -29.57 -40.76
C ASP A 360 3.70 -29.04 -41.12
N ILE A 361 4.57 -29.90 -41.67
CA ILE A 361 5.86 -29.46 -42.20
C ILE A 361 5.66 -28.43 -43.34
N THR A 362 4.66 -28.65 -44.18
CA THR A 362 4.36 -27.75 -45.30
C THR A 362 3.82 -26.40 -44.77
N VAL A 363 2.95 -26.44 -43.76
CA VAL A 363 2.40 -25.23 -43.15
C VAL A 363 3.48 -24.47 -42.35
N ALA A 364 4.31 -25.18 -41.61
CA ALA A 364 5.45 -24.57 -40.93
C ALA A 364 6.39 -23.86 -41.91
N ALA A 365 6.71 -24.50 -43.04
CA ALA A 365 7.50 -23.89 -44.10
C ALA A 365 6.80 -22.65 -44.71
N SER A 366 5.49 -22.67 -44.92
CA SER A 366 4.74 -21.50 -45.40
C SER A 366 4.79 -20.33 -44.40
N LYS A 367 4.60 -20.61 -43.10
CA LYS A 367 4.69 -19.59 -42.04
C LYS A 367 6.08 -18.95 -41.99
N VAL A 368 7.16 -19.74 -42.15
CA VAL A 368 8.55 -19.23 -42.21
C VAL A 368 8.77 -18.33 -43.44
N LEU A 369 8.13 -18.64 -44.57
CA LEU A 369 8.23 -17.85 -45.80
C LEU A 369 7.32 -16.62 -45.80
N GLY A 370 6.50 -16.43 -44.79
CA GLY A 370 5.56 -15.30 -44.67
C GLY A 370 4.34 -15.40 -45.61
N ASN A 371 3.97 -16.60 -46.01
CA ASN A 371 2.85 -16.89 -46.88
C ASN A 371 1.61 -17.38 -46.12
#